data_92cfc5b78172c0f892d6e3639158fbed
#
_entry.id   92cfc5b78172c0f892d6e3639158fbed
#
_cell.length_a   1.000
_cell.length_b   1.000
_cell.length_c   1.000
_cell.angle_alpha   90.00
_cell.angle_beta   90.00
_cell.angle_gamma   90.00
#
_symmetry.space_group_name_H-M   'P 1'
#
loop_
_entity.id
_entity.type
_entity.pdbx_description
1 polymer ?
#
loop_
_entity_poly.entity_id
_entity_poly.type
_entity_poly.pdbx_seq_one_letter_code
_entity_poly.pdbx_strand_id
1 'polypeptide(L)'
;MKFQYSEKKVKLPANVHAYAEKKVMKLARYFEEDAEALVVFSVEKNRNKVELTVHGAGTWFRASESTSDMFASIDAAVGTIEGQIRKNKTRLARRLRQDAFTRTVEETSFAAEEPEEDLSIVRIKKFYMKPMTREEAVLQMNLLEHNFFAFRDEDNGGSFAVVYRRNDGGYGLIDDAE
;
A
#
# COMPACT_ATOMS: atom_id res chain seq x y z
N MET A 1 -13.48 -4.23 -12.95
CA MET A 1 -12.72 -3.23 -12.16
C MET A 1 -13.40 -1.89 -12.25
N LYS A 2 -13.72 -1.26 -11.13
CA LYS A 2 -14.23 0.11 -11.06
C LYS A 2 -13.06 1.09 -11.00
N PHE A 3 -13.11 2.16 -11.80
CA PHE A 3 -12.06 3.19 -11.83
C PHE A 3 -12.59 4.49 -11.25
N GLN A 4 -11.83 5.09 -10.33
CA GLN A 4 -12.10 6.40 -9.75
C GLN A 4 -10.81 7.23 -9.76
N TYR A 5 -10.96 8.55 -9.86
CA TYR A 5 -9.82 9.45 -9.74
C TYR A 5 -10.16 10.69 -8.90
N SER A 6 -9.13 11.30 -8.34
CA SER A 6 -9.19 12.54 -7.58
C SER A 6 -8.00 13.42 -7.93
N GLU A 7 -8.20 14.73 -7.90
CA GLU A 7 -7.19 15.74 -8.20
C GLU A 7 -6.92 16.59 -6.94
N LYS A 8 -5.67 16.63 -6.50
CA LYS A 8 -5.24 17.45 -5.36
C LYS A 8 -4.47 18.67 -5.85
N LYS A 9 -5.09 19.85 -5.75
CA LYS A 9 -4.49 21.15 -6.10
C LYS A 9 -3.99 21.23 -7.55
N VAL A 10 -4.55 20.47 -8.46
CA VAL A 10 -4.25 20.46 -9.89
C VAL A 10 -5.53 20.20 -10.67
N LYS A 11 -5.66 20.79 -11.84
CA LYS A 11 -6.68 20.43 -12.85
C LYS A 11 -5.96 19.85 -14.04
N LEU A 12 -6.30 18.63 -14.42
CA LEU A 12 -5.69 17.94 -15.53
C LEU A 12 -6.66 17.89 -16.73
N PRO A 13 -6.16 17.93 -17.96
CA PRO A 13 -6.99 17.78 -19.14
C PRO A 13 -7.54 16.35 -19.25
N ALA A 14 -8.70 16.20 -19.90
CA ALA A 14 -9.43 14.93 -20.00
C ALA A 14 -8.61 13.78 -20.65
N ASN A 15 -7.64 14.10 -21.52
CA ASN A 15 -6.77 13.10 -22.14
C ASN A 15 -5.85 12.41 -21.10
N VAL A 16 -5.48 13.06 -20.01
CA VAL A 16 -4.70 12.45 -18.91
C VAL A 16 -5.55 11.45 -18.17
N HIS A 17 -6.80 11.79 -17.86
CA HIS A 17 -7.74 10.87 -17.19
C HIS A 17 -8.02 9.64 -18.05
N ALA A 18 -8.32 9.85 -19.34
CA ALA A 18 -8.54 8.75 -20.29
C ALA A 18 -7.31 7.85 -20.44
N TYR A 19 -6.11 8.44 -20.41
CA TYR A 19 -4.87 7.68 -20.44
C TYR A 19 -4.68 6.84 -19.18
N ALA A 20 -4.90 7.45 -18.01
CA ALA A 20 -4.79 6.76 -16.72
C ALA A 20 -5.79 5.59 -16.64
N GLU A 21 -7.06 5.83 -16.99
CA GLU A 21 -8.07 4.78 -17.04
C GLU A 21 -7.65 3.63 -17.95
N LYS A 22 -7.25 3.93 -19.20
CA LYS A 22 -6.78 2.93 -20.17
C LYS A 22 -5.60 2.10 -19.63
N LYS A 23 -4.66 2.72 -18.89
CA LYS A 23 -3.49 2.02 -18.34
C LYS A 23 -3.85 1.19 -17.11
N VAL A 24 -4.61 1.76 -16.19
CA VAL A 24 -5.05 1.10 -14.96
C VAL A 24 -5.97 -0.08 -15.27
N MET A 25 -6.88 0.05 -16.24
CA MET A 25 -7.78 -1.04 -16.64
C MET A 25 -7.05 -2.29 -17.17
N LYS A 26 -5.78 -2.18 -17.60
CA LYS A 26 -4.97 -3.35 -17.93
C LYS A 26 -4.69 -4.25 -16.72
N LEU A 27 -4.72 -3.69 -15.52
CA LEU A 27 -4.53 -4.46 -14.29
C LEU A 27 -5.75 -5.35 -14.00
N ALA A 28 -6.92 -5.08 -14.59
CA ALA A 28 -8.13 -5.89 -14.42
C ALA A 28 -7.91 -7.38 -14.74
N ARG A 29 -6.97 -7.69 -15.66
CA ARG A 29 -6.61 -9.07 -16.03
C ARG A 29 -6.04 -9.91 -14.87
N TYR A 30 -5.59 -9.27 -13.79
CA TYR A 30 -5.03 -9.94 -12.62
C TYR A 30 -6.06 -10.21 -11.54
N PHE A 31 -7.24 -9.60 -11.65
CA PHE A 31 -8.30 -9.70 -10.67
C PHE A 31 -9.54 -10.32 -11.32
N GLU A 32 -10.23 -11.12 -10.57
CA GLU A 32 -11.60 -11.52 -10.87
C GLU A 32 -12.53 -10.31 -10.72
N GLU A 33 -13.82 -10.47 -10.82
CA GLU A 33 -14.80 -9.39 -10.66
C GLU A 33 -14.60 -8.64 -9.33
N ASP A 34 -15.05 -7.40 -9.21
CA ASP A 34 -15.06 -6.52 -8.02
C ASP A 34 -13.75 -5.83 -7.61
N ALA A 35 -12.73 -5.78 -8.45
CA ALA A 35 -11.60 -4.92 -8.17
C ALA A 35 -11.94 -3.42 -8.34
N GLU A 36 -11.36 -2.59 -7.47
CA GLU A 36 -11.50 -1.13 -7.49
C GLU A 36 -10.13 -0.47 -7.60
N ALA A 37 -10.04 0.59 -8.38
CA ALA A 37 -8.82 1.37 -8.54
C ALA A 37 -9.11 2.85 -8.30
N LEU A 38 -8.33 3.48 -7.43
CA LEU A 38 -8.35 4.91 -7.14
C LEU A 38 -7.02 5.52 -7.55
N VAL A 39 -7.06 6.53 -8.41
CA VAL A 39 -5.89 7.31 -8.83
C VAL A 39 -6.00 8.72 -8.25
N VAL A 40 -4.97 9.16 -7.54
CA VAL A 40 -4.87 10.53 -7.02
C VAL A 40 -3.74 11.24 -7.74
N PHE A 41 -4.08 12.34 -8.41
CA PHE A 41 -3.12 13.19 -9.10
C PHE A 41 -2.77 14.41 -8.25
N SER A 42 -1.50 14.75 -8.20
CA SER A 42 -1.01 15.97 -7.57
C SER A 42 0.25 16.49 -8.26
N VAL A 43 0.55 17.77 -8.04
CA VAL A 43 1.81 18.38 -8.46
C VAL A 43 2.49 18.93 -7.21
N GLU A 44 3.67 18.43 -6.90
CA GLU A 44 4.46 18.81 -5.74
C GLU A 44 5.86 19.25 -6.19
N LYS A 45 6.30 20.44 -5.81
CA LYS A 45 7.63 20.97 -6.15
C LYS A 45 7.97 20.81 -7.64
N ASN A 46 7.03 21.14 -8.52
CA ASN A 46 7.13 21.04 -9.98
C ASN A 46 7.33 19.59 -10.51
N ARG A 47 6.93 18.59 -9.74
CA ARG A 47 6.88 17.17 -10.16
C ARG A 47 5.45 16.67 -10.18
N ASN A 48 5.15 15.89 -11.18
CA ASN A 48 3.84 15.25 -11.35
C ASN A 48 3.82 13.96 -10.53
N LYS A 49 2.97 13.91 -9.51
CA LYS A 49 2.84 12.77 -8.60
C LYS A 49 1.53 12.04 -8.86
N VAL A 50 1.62 10.73 -8.96
CA VAL A 50 0.49 9.81 -9.09
C VAL A 50 0.51 8.82 -7.94
N GLU A 51 -0.57 8.78 -7.18
CA GLU A 51 -0.81 7.73 -6.18
C GLU A 51 -1.90 6.80 -6.73
N LEU A 52 -1.54 5.55 -6.99
CA LEU A 52 -2.46 4.52 -7.46
C LEU A 52 -2.71 3.53 -6.34
N THR A 53 -3.97 3.36 -5.97
CA THR A 53 -4.41 2.32 -5.03
C THR A 53 -5.34 1.36 -5.75
N VAL A 54 -5.07 0.07 -5.67
CA VAL A 54 -5.91 -0.98 -6.23
C VAL A 54 -6.31 -1.93 -5.10
N HIS A 55 -7.60 -2.19 -4.98
CA HIS A 55 -8.15 -3.21 -4.10
C HIS A 55 -8.79 -4.33 -4.91
N GLY A 56 -8.41 -5.56 -4.66
CA GLY A 56 -8.98 -6.72 -5.33
C GLY A 56 -8.49 -8.02 -4.68
N ALA A 57 -9.32 -9.06 -4.75
CA ALA A 57 -9.06 -10.36 -4.12
C ALA A 57 -8.67 -10.23 -2.62
N GLY A 58 -9.32 -9.33 -1.87
CA GLY A 58 -9.05 -9.09 -0.46
C GLY A 58 -7.68 -8.44 -0.15
N THR A 59 -6.98 -7.93 -1.16
CA THR A 59 -5.63 -7.36 -1.01
C THR A 59 -5.58 -5.93 -1.53
N TRP A 60 -4.86 -5.08 -0.81
CA TRP A 60 -4.59 -3.70 -1.19
C TRP A 60 -3.19 -3.58 -1.78
N PHE A 61 -3.12 -2.97 -2.95
CA PHE A 61 -1.87 -2.60 -3.62
C PHE A 61 -1.79 -1.08 -3.71
N ARG A 62 -0.65 -0.50 -3.42
CA ARG A 62 -0.44 0.95 -3.51
C ARG A 62 0.92 1.28 -4.10
N ALA A 63 0.93 2.23 -5.03
CA ALA A 63 2.13 2.83 -5.59
C ALA A 63 2.03 4.36 -5.52
N SER A 64 3.15 5.03 -5.29
CA SER A 64 3.28 6.49 -5.32
C SER A 64 4.51 6.86 -6.12
N GLU A 65 4.30 7.39 -7.32
CA GLU A 65 5.37 7.71 -8.27
C GLU A 65 5.36 9.20 -8.60
N SER A 66 6.55 9.75 -8.82
CA SER A 66 6.71 11.18 -9.07
C SER A 66 7.80 11.44 -10.11
N THR A 67 7.42 11.97 -11.26
CA THR A 67 8.32 12.29 -12.37
C THR A 67 8.11 13.73 -12.88
N SER A 68 8.86 14.13 -13.89
CA SER A 68 8.67 15.41 -14.58
C SER A 68 7.46 15.42 -15.53
N ASP A 69 6.92 14.23 -15.87
CA ASP A 69 5.79 14.07 -16.78
C ASP A 69 4.68 13.22 -16.16
N MET A 70 3.43 13.67 -16.29
CA MET A 70 2.28 13.00 -15.70
C MET A 70 2.01 11.64 -16.33
N PHE A 71 2.20 11.49 -17.64
CA PHE A 71 2.02 10.21 -18.33
C PHE A 71 3.06 9.19 -17.88
N ALA A 72 4.32 9.62 -17.73
CA ALA A 72 5.39 8.78 -17.19
C ALA A 72 5.12 8.36 -15.73
N SER A 73 4.56 9.26 -14.90
CA SER A 73 4.19 8.94 -13.53
C SER A 73 3.05 7.90 -13.46
N ILE A 74 2.07 7.98 -14.38
CA ILE A 74 1.00 6.97 -14.51
C ILE A 74 1.60 5.61 -14.89
N ASP A 75 2.46 5.58 -15.90
CA ASP A 75 3.07 4.33 -16.38
C ASP A 75 3.94 3.67 -15.29
N ALA A 76 4.71 4.47 -14.56
CA ALA A 76 5.51 3.99 -13.44
C ALA A 76 4.65 3.41 -12.32
N ALA A 77 3.56 4.11 -11.92
CA ALA A 77 2.65 3.63 -10.89
C ALA A 77 1.96 2.30 -11.29
N VAL A 78 1.51 2.18 -12.53
CA VAL A 78 0.92 0.94 -13.05
C VAL A 78 1.96 -0.19 -13.06
N GLY A 79 3.20 0.07 -13.51
CA GLY A 79 4.28 -0.90 -13.52
C GLY A 79 4.64 -1.40 -12.11
N THR A 80 4.69 -0.50 -11.13
CA THR A 80 4.94 -0.84 -9.72
C THR A 80 3.84 -1.74 -9.17
N ILE A 81 2.56 -1.41 -9.40
CA ILE A 81 1.43 -2.26 -8.98
C ILE A 81 1.47 -3.63 -9.67
N GLU A 82 1.76 -3.66 -10.98
CA GLU A 82 1.89 -4.92 -11.72
C GLU A 82 2.99 -5.82 -11.14
N GLY A 83 4.13 -5.24 -10.77
CA GLY A 83 5.21 -5.94 -10.07
C GLY A 83 4.78 -6.50 -8.72
N GLN A 84 4.07 -5.70 -7.90
CA GLN A 84 3.54 -6.13 -6.61
C GLN A 84 2.54 -7.30 -6.76
N ILE A 85 1.63 -7.23 -7.74
CA ILE A 85 0.65 -8.29 -8.00
C ILE A 85 1.36 -9.60 -8.37
N ARG A 86 2.35 -9.55 -9.28
CA ARG A 86 3.12 -10.74 -9.69
C ARG A 86 3.86 -11.38 -8.51
N LYS A 87 4.56 -10.57 -7.71
CA LYS A 87 5.26 -11.05 -6.49
C LYS A 87 4.29 -11.69 -5.50
N ASN A 88 3.14 -11.08 -5.26
CA ASN A 88 2.14 -11.59 -4.33
C ASN A 88 1.48 -12.89 -4.83
N LYS A 89 1.15 -12.97 -6.11
CA LYS A 89 0.60 -14.19 -6.73
C LYS A 89 1.56 -15.38 -6.61
N THR A 90 2.84 -15.16 -6.85
CA THR A 90 3.88 -16.19 -6.72
C THR A 90 4.02 -16.67 -5.27
N ARG A 91 4.02 -15.72 -4.31
CA ARG A 91 4.07 -16.03 -2.87
C ARG A 91 2.85 -16.84 -2.41
N LEU A 92 1.65 -16.46 -2.82
CA LEU A 92 0.41 -17.18 -2.47
C LEU A 92 0.40 -18.58 -3.07
N ALA A 93 0.78 -18.74 -4.34
CA ALA A 93 0.89 -20.03 -5.00
C ALA A 93 1.92 -20.94 -4.30
N ARG A 94 3.04 -20.37 -3.84
CA ARG A 94 4.08 -21.10 -3.11
C ARG A 94 3.59 -21.55 -1.72
N ARG A 95 2.88 -20.69 -0.95
CA ARG A 95 2.26 -21.05 0.32
C ARG A 95 1.24 -22.16 0.18
N LEU A 96 0.33 -22.05 -0.79
CA LEU A 96 -0.65 -23.10 -1.08
C LEU A 96 0.00 -24.42 -1.49
N ARG A 97 1.16 -24.38 -2.19
CA ARG A 97 1.95 -25.60 -2.49
C ARG A 97 2.62 -26.15 -1.23
N GLN A 98 3.17 -25.33 -0.34
CA GLN A 98 3.76 -25.79 0.93
C GLN A 98 2.74 -26.46 1.84
N ASP A 99 1.52 -25.94 1.91
CA ASP A 99 0.42 -26.56 2.66
C ASP A 99 -0.13 -27.84 1.98
N ALA A 100 0.09 -27.99 0.66
CA ALA A 100 -0.31 -29.16 -0.12
C ALA A 100 0.79 -30.24 -0.23
N PHE A 101 2.02 -29.99 0.26
CA PHE A 101 3.12 -30.95 0.18
C PHE A 101 3.05 -32.06 1.24
N THR A 102 2.02 -32.92 1.05
CA THR A 102 2.19 -34.34 1.30
C THR A 102 2.04 -35.16 0.01
N ARG A 103 2.22 -34.62 -1.19
CA ARG A 103 2.32 -35.43 -2.42
C ARG A 103 3.15 -34.76 -3.51
N THR A 104 4.30 -35.35 -3.76
CA THR A 104 5.15 -35.45 -4.97
C THR A 104 4.60 -34.82 -6.26
N VAL A 105 5.36 -33.97 -6.92
CA VAL A 105 5.92 -34.10 -8.28
C VAL A 105 6.68 -32.86 -8.69
N GLU A 106 7.87 -33.08 -9.26
CA GLU A 106 8.77 -32.11 -9.86
C GLU A 106 8.14 -31.40 -11.07
N GLU A 107 8.18 -30.09 -11.10
CA GLU A 107 8.18 -29.34 -12.34
C GLU A 107 9.18 -28.17 -12.24
N THR A 108 10.26 -28.34 -12.97
CA THR A 108 11.28 -27.32 -13.28
C THR A 108 10.65 -26.19 -14.05
N SER A 109 10.52 -25.03 -13.44
CA SER A 109 10.34 -23.77 -14.15
C SER A 109 11.48 -22.82 -13.78
N PHE A 110 12.31 -22.52 -14.75
CA PHE A 110 13.32 -21.47 -14.67
C PHE A 110 12.62 -20.10 -14.54
N ALA A 111 12.44 -19.63 -13.32
CA ALA A 111 12.15 -18.25 -13.03
C ALA A 111 13.38 -17.67 -12.35
N ALA A 112 13.92 -16.55 -12.88
CA ALA A 112 15.03 -15.84 -12.28
C ALA A 112 14.78 -15.63 -10.78
N GLU A 113 15.70 -16.09 -9.95
CA GLU A 113 15.69 -15.90 -8.50
C GLU A 113 15.94 -14.42 -8.20
N GLU A 114 14.87 -13.63 -8.05
CA GLU A 114 14.98 -12.38 -7.29
C GLU A 114 15.17 -12.76 -5.82
N PRO A 115 16.03 -12.04 -5.06
CA PRO A 115 16.27 -12.35 -3.65
C PRO A 115 14.95 -12.31 -2.88
N GLU A 116 14.61 -13.41 -2.24
CA GLU A 116 13.39 -13.53 -1.43
C GLU A 116 13.54 -12.65 -0.19
N GLU A 117 12.72 -11.61 -0.05
CA GLU A 117 12.55 -10.94 1.22
C GLU A 117 11.96 -11.94 2.21
N ASP A 118 12.73 -12.29 3.25
CA ASP A 118 12.25 -13.10 4.36
C ASP A 118 11.16 -12.33 5.13
N LEU A 119 9.93 -12.81 5.06
CA LEU A 119 8.76 -12.23 5.76
C LEU A 119 8.59 -12.82 7.17
N SER A 120 9.57 -13.54 7.69
CA SER A 120 9.50 -14.09 9.03
C SER A 120 9.47 -12.98 10.09
N ILE A 121 8.68 -13.20 11.14
CA ILE A 121 8.68 -12.33 12.31
C ILE A 121 9.91 -12.71 13.17
N VAL A 122 10.99 -11.98 13.00
CA VAL A 122 12.26 -12.22 13.71
C VAL A 122 12.23 -11.78 15.17
N ARG A 123 11.27 -10.96 15.58
CA ARG A 123 11.19 -10.46 16.97
C ARG A 123 9.77 -10.14 17.38
N ILE A 124 9.35 -10.68 18.51
CA ILE A 124 8.09 -10.35 19.19
C ILE A 124 8.41 -9.56 20.44
N LYS A 125 7.79 -8.37 20.61
CA LYS A 125 7.82 -7.60 21.84
C LYS A 125 6.42 -7.56 22.45
N LYS A 126 6.32 -7.77 23.76
CA LYS A 126 5.08 -7.58 24.51
C LYS A 126 5.32 -6.43 25.50
N PHE A 127 4.42 -5.46 25.53
CA PHE A 127 4.49 -4.35 26.46
C PHE A 127 3.07 -3.98 26.90
N TYR A 128 2.98 -3.37 28.09
CA TYR A 128 1.72 -2.88 28.59
C TYR A 128 1.42 -1.50 27.97
N MET A 129 0.31 -1.40 27.25
CA MET A 129 -0.14 -0.13 26.69
C MET A 129 -0.92 0.65 27.73
N LYS A 130 -0.34 1.74 28.23
CA LYS A 130 -1.04 2.68 29.10
C LYS A 130 -1.96 3.56 28.27
N PRO A 131 -3.15 3.94 28.81
CA PRO A 131 -3.92 5.04 28.23
C PRO A 131 -3.10 6.32 28.22
N MET A 132 -3.18 7.09 27.15
CA MET A 132 -2.56 8.40 26.99
C MET A 132 -3.26 9.20 25.91
N THR A 133 -3.05 10.51 25.89
CA THR A 133 -3.58 11.40 24.85
C THR A 133 -2.85 11.20 23.50
N ARG A 134 -3.47 11.62 22.42
CA ARG A 134 -2.88 11.57 21.07
C ARG A 134 -1.58 12.37 20.98
N GLU A 135 -1.52 13.53 21.64
CA GLU A 135 -0.35 14.39 21.70
C GLU A 135 0.81 13.71 22.44
N GLU A 136 0.50 13.06 23.58
CA GLU A 136 1.47 12.31 24.35
C GLU A 136 2.00 11.11 23.55
N ALA A 137 1.15 10.39 22.81
CA ALA A 137 1.57 9.30 21.94
C ALA A 137 2.51 9.76 20.83
N VAL A 138 2.25 10.92 20.21
CA VAL A 138 3.17 11.55 19.23
C VAL A 138 4.51 11.90 19.88
N LEU A 139 4.49 12.46 21.10
CA LEU A 139 5.71 12.79 21.83
C LEU A 139 6.53 11.52 22.13
N GLN A 140 5.89 10.46 22.63
CA GLN A 140 6.54 9.19 22.91
C GLN A 140 7.14 8.56 21.65
N MET A 141 6.41 8.59 20.53
CA MET A 141 6.92 8.15 19.24
C MET A 141 8.20 8.88 18.84
N ASN A 142 8.23 10.21 18.99
CA ASN A 142 9.39 11.02 18.65
C ASN A 142 10.58 10.78 19.58
N LEU A 143 10.34 10.64 20.88
CA LEU A 143 11.39 10.35 21.88
C LEU A 143 12.05 8.97 21.67
N LEU A 144 11.28 8.01 21.16
CA LEU A 144 11.76 6.67 20.83
C LEU A 144 12.37 6.57 19.41
N GLU A 145 12.37 7.67 18.67
CA GLU A 145 12.79 7.72 17.25
C GLU A 145 12.06 6.69 16.36
N HIS A 146 10.82 6.39 16.71
CA HIS A 146 9.99 5.47 15.94
C HIS A 146 9.20 6.21 14.86
N ASN A 147 8.81 5.49 13.81
CA ASN A 147 7.92 6.02 12.76
C ASN A 147 6.44 5.76 13.04
N PHE A 148 6.14 4.94 14.04
CA PHE A 148 4.79 4.68 14.52
C PHE A 148 4.83 4.35 16.03
N PHE A 149 3.69 4.51 16.70
CA PHE A 149 3.53 4.16 18.11
C PHE A 149 2.09 3.71 18.37
N ALA A 150 1.94 2.53 18.96
CA ALA A 150 0.66 1.95 19.34
C ALA A 150 0.35 2.28 20.80
N PHE A 151 -0.88 2.72 21.10
CA PHE A 151 -1.30 3.15 22.42
C PHE A 151 -2.78 2.89 22.65
N ARG A 152 -3.26 3.15 23.86
CA ARG A 152 -4.68 3.24 24.20
C ARG A 152 -5.09 4.71 24.18
N ASP A 153 -6.01 5.09 23.30
CA ASP A 153 -6.46 6.46 23.13
C ASP A 153 -7.40 6.87 24.28
N GLU A 154 -6.92 7.72 25.18
CA GLU A 154 -7.68 8.21 26.32
C GLU A 154 -8.86 9.11 25.88
N ASP A 155 -8.68 9.83 24.77
CA ASP A 155 -9.70 10.70 24.18
C ASP A 155 -10.84 9.89 23.50
N ASN A 156 -10.60 8.59 23.21
CA ASN A 156 -11.58 7.67 22.63
C ASN A 156 -11.79 6.43 23.51
N GLY A 157 -12.15 6.65 24.80
CA GLY A 157 -12.55 5.58 25.69
C GLY A 157 -11.53 4.48 25.97
N GLY A 158 -10.24 4.69 25.64
CA GLY A 158 -9.19 3.70 25.80
C GLY A 158 -9.14 2.68 24.64
N SER A 159 -9.73 2.99 23.49
CA SER A 159 -9.63 2.16 22.27
C SER A 159 -8.19 2.00 21.81
N PHE A 160 -7.94 0.97 21.03
CA PHE A 160 -6.62 0.77 20.41
C PHE A 160 -6.40 1.77 19.28
N ALA A 161 -5.28 2.47 19.32
CA ALA A 161 -4.92 3.42 18.28
C ALA A 161 -3.42 3.35 17.93
N VAL A 162 -3.08 3.84 16.74
CA VAL A 162 -1.70 3.96 16.26
C VAL A 162 -1.47 5.35 15.68
N VAL A 163 -0.51 6.10 16.24
CA VAL A 163 0.01 7.31 15.60
C VAL A 163 1.19 6.93 14.71
N TYR A 164 1.33 7.60 13.57
CA TYR A 164 2.43 7.36 12.64
C TYR A 164 2.90 8.65 11.99
N ARG A 165 4.18 8.68 11.58
CA ARG A 165 4.78 9.79 10.84
C ARG A 165 4.41 9.69 9.36
N ARG A 166 3.86 10.76 8.80
CA ARG A 166 3.53 10.85 7.38
C ARG A 166 4.76 11.21 6.55
N ASN A 167 4.84 10.69 5.33
CA ASN A 167 5.94 11.00 4.40
C ASN A 167 5.86 12.45 3.85
N ASP A 168 4.67 13.04 3.84
CA ASP A 168 4.41 14.43 3.39
C ASP A 168 4.48 15.45 4.54
N GLY A 169 4.89 15.03 5.71
CA GLY A 169 4.98 15.81 6.94
C GLY A 169 3.76 15.68 7.85
N GLY A 170 3.97 15.98 9.14
CA GLY A 170 2.95 15.81 10.18
C GLY A 170 2.76 14.35 10.59
N TYR A 171 1.65 14.10 11.31
CA TYR A 171 1.32 12.81 11.89
C TYR A 171 -0.06 12.35 11.42
N GLY A 172 -0.27 11.05 11.37
CA GLY A 172 -1.56 10.42 11.14
C GLY A 172 -1.97 9.57 12.33
N LEU A 173 -3.27 9.37 12.50
CA LEU A 173 -3.87 8.47 13.47
C LEU A 173 -4.61 7.36 12.72
N ILE A 174 -4.42 6.14 13.17
CA ILE A 174 -5.23 4.98 12.82
C ILE A 174 -5.95 4.60 14.11
N ASP A 175 -7.25 4.60 14.09
CA ASP A 175 -8.12 4.31 15.22
C ASP A 175 -9.04 3.16 14.86
N ASP A 176 -9.52 2.43 15.86
CA ASP A 176 -10.53 1.39 15.67
C ASP A 176 -11.89 2.06 15.39
N ALA A 177 -12.50 1.72 14.26
CA ALA A 177 -13.85 2.19 13.96
C ALA A 177 -14.84 1.25 14.65
N GLU A 178 -15.57 1.75 15.65
CA GLU A 178 -16.76 1.09 16.17
C GLU A 178 -17.90 1.03 15.15
#